data_66474ec672f48ab0050a8af83d765980
#
_entry.id   66474ec672f48ab0050a8af83d765980
#
_cell.length_a   1.000
_cell.length_b   1.000
_cell.length_c   1.000
_cell.angle_alpha   90.00
_cell.angle_beta   90.00
_cell.angle_gamma   90.00
#
_symmetry.space_group_name_H-M   'P 1'
#
loop_
_entity.id
_entity.type
_entity.pdbx_description
1 polymer ?
#
loop_
_entity_poly.entity_id
_entity_poly.type
_entity_poly.pdbx_seq_one_letter_code
_entity_poly.pdbx_strand_id
1 'polypeptide(L)'
;MTGQSMTHDDFAWLSHRKIDLAGCQANVIRVSFAGEAGFEIHCQMDDVVAVYDAVMAAGAAHQLRPFGMLALDSMRLEKGYRSWKADLTSDYTMLESGLGRWVNFNKDDFVGRAALQAEKQAGSQREFVTLTLDDPDDDAPFGEAVYLSNVSIDGVDAGLVVSAGYGHRVGASIAMAVVDRQALAKAKDISVLVLGRQRRATVVEGHVLYDPENAKMKV
;
A
#
# COMPACT_ATOMS: atom_id res chain seq x y z
N MET A 1 -11.17 10.26 -26.39
CA MET A 1 -11.89 9.67 -25.27
C MET A 1 -12.45 10.74 -24.35
N THR A 2 -11.64 11.65 -23.84
CA THR A 2 -12.07 12.88 -23.17
C THR A 2 -11.34 14.06 -23.79
N GLY A 3 -11.98 15.23 -23.88
CA GLY A 3 -11.35 16.48 -24.34
C GLY A 3 -10.60 17.24 -23.24
N GLN A 4 -10.48 16.65 -22.04
CA GLN A 4 -9.86 17.29 -20.89
C GLN A 4 -8.42 16.82 -20.71
N SER A 5 -7.54 17.71 -20.23
CA SER A 5 -6.18 17.35 -19.85
C SER A 5 -6.18 16.47 -18.60
N MET A 6 -5.40 15.42 -18.63
CA MET A 6 -5.23 14.41 -17.55
C MET A 6 -3.82 14.44 -16.98
N THR A 7 -3.00 15.45 -17.31
CA THR A 7 -1.63 15.60 -16.78
C THR A 7 -1.65 15.88 -15.28
N HIS A 8 -0.50 15.72 -14.63
CA HIS A 8 -0.37 15.99 -13.20
C HIS A 8 -0.68 17.44 -12.83
N ASP A 9 -0.25 18.37 -13.66
CA ASP A 9 -0.44 19.81 -13.41
C ASP A 9 -1.90 20.24 -13.49
N ASP A 10 -2.65 19.64 -14.42
CA ASP A 10 -4.06 19.97 -14.60
C ASP A 10 -5.00 19.15 -13.73
N PHE A 11 -4.61 17.94 -13.36
CA PHE A 11 -5.41 17.01 -12.55
C PHE A 11 -4.55 16.47 -11.40
N ALA A 12 -4.47 17.21 -10.32
CA ALA A 12 -3.60 16.91 -9.19
C ALA A 12 -3.93 15.55 -8.52
N TRP A 13 -2.93 14.92 -7.93
CA TRP A 13 -3.10 13.69 -7.18
C TRP A 13 -4.07 13.88 -5.99
N LEU A 14 -4.89 12.88 -5.70
CA LEU A 14 -5.99 12.90 -4.72
C LEU A 14 -7.12 13.89 -5.06
N SER A 15 -7.16 14.42 -6.26
CA SER A 15 -8.32 15.19 -6.70
C SER A 15 -9.31 14.33 -7.49
N HIS A 16 -10.53 14.84 -7.69
CA HIS A 16 -11.53 14.18 -8.50
C HIS A 16 -12.17 15.16 -9.46
N ARG A 17 -12.68 14.65 -10.60
CA ARG A 17 -13.43 15.41 -11.60
C ARG A 17 -14.59 14.60 -12.16
N LYS A 18 -15.65 15.30 -12.55
CA LYS A 18 -16.67 14.74 -13.44
C LYS A 18 -16.19 14.93 -14.88
N ILE A 19 -16.11 13.84 -15.61
CA ILE A 19 -15.56 13.80 -16.96
C ILE A 19 -16.54 13.05 -17.87
N ASP A 20 -16.71 13.54 -19.09
CA ASP A 20 -17.36 12.76 -20.15
C ASP A 20 -16.33 11.78 -20.73
N LEU A 21 -16.65 10.50 -20.65
CA LEU A 21 -15.88 9.41 -21.23
C LEU A 21 -16.76 8.66 -22.22
N ALA A 22 -16.50 8.85 -23.51
CA ALA A 22 -17.27 8.20 -24.58
C ALA A 22 -18.79 8.48 -24.51
N GLY A 23 -19.18 9.68 -24.11
CA GLY A 23 -20.59 10.07 -23.95
C GLY A 23 -21.23 9.67 -22.61
N CYS A 24 -20.48 9.02 -21.71
CA CYS A 24 -20.92 8.63 -20.40
C CYS A 24 -20.33 9.54 -19.32
N GLN A 25 -21.14 9.98 -18.36
CA GLN A 25 -20.66 10.78 -17.24
C GLN A 25 -19.99 9.92 -16.20
N ALA A 26 -18.71 10.16 -15.93
CA ALA A 26 -17.94 9.45 -14.93
C ALA A 26 -17.35 10.40 -13.87
N ASN A 27 -17.26 9.93 -12.62
CA ASN A 27 -16.41 10.54 -11.62
C ASN A 27 -15.03 9.87 -11.72
N VAL A 28 -14.02 10.63 -12.06
CA VAL A 28 -12.66 10.15 -12.17
C VAL A 28 -11.84 10.69 -11.00
N ILE A 29 -11.17 9.80 -10.30
CA ILE A 29 -10.30 10.14 -9.17
C ILE A 29 -8.87 9.83 -9.58
N ARG A 30 -7.94 10.79 -9.38
CA ARG A 30 -6.53 10.55 -9.62
C ARG A 30 -5.89 9.92 -8.39
N VAL A 31 -5.89 8.60 -8.36
CA VAL A 31 -5.29 7.78 -7.31
C VAL A 31 -4.58 6.59 -7.94
N SER A 32 -3.69 5.98 -7.18
CA SER A 32 -2.98 4.78 -7.62
C SER A 32 -2.76 3.83 -6.44
N PHE A 33 -2.99 2.57 -6.68
CA PHE A 33 -2.59 1.50 -5.77
C PHE A 33 -1.42 0.68 -6.33
N ALA A 34 -1.10 0.86 -7.61
CA ALA A 34 0.06 0.26 -8.27
C ALA A 34 1.38 1.03 -8.08
N GLY A 35 1.31 2.26 -7.52
CA GLY A 35 2.49 3.09 -7.29
C GLY A 35 2.99 3.86 -8.51
N GLU A 36 2.18 3.96 -9.56
CA GLU A 36 2.43 4.77 -10.77
C GLU A 36 1.25 5.69 -11.03
N ALA A 37 1.31 6.54 -12.06
CA ALA A 37 0.16 7.38 -12.42
C ALA A 37 -1.06 6.51 -12.69
N GLY A 38 -2.18 6.84 -12.05
CA GLY A 38 -3.38 6.03 -12.11
C GLY A 38 -4.65 6.83 -11.92
N PHE A 39 -5.76 6.22 -12.34
CA PHE A 39 -7.09 6.78 -12.23
C PHE A 39 -8.09 5.69 -11.87
N GLU A 40 -9.01 6.01 -10.95
CA GLU A 40 -10.21 5.24 -10.74
C GLU A 40 -11.38 5.91 -11.46
N ILE A 41 -12.12 5.14 -12.23
CA ILE A 41 -13.25 5.61 -13.04
C ILE A 41 -14.53 5.02 -12.46
N HIS A 42 -15.39 5.87 -11.92
CA HIS A 42 -16.67 5.51 -11.34
C HIS A 42 -17.81 6.03 -12.24
N CYS A 43 -18.55 5.14 -12.87
CA CYS A 43 -19.69 5.44 -13.73
C CYS A 43 -20.94 4.67 -13.31
N GLN A 44 -22.08 4.97 -13.92
CA GLN A 44 -23.29 4.20 -13.72
C GLN A 44 -23.10 2.76 -14.23
N MET A 45 -23.79 1.79 -13.62
CA MET A 45 -23.66 0.38 -13.96
C MET A 45 -23.93 0.12 -15.44
N ASP A 46 -24.92 0.81 -16.01
CA ASP A 46 -25.32 0.65 -17.41
C ASP A 46 -24.25 1.17 -18.39
N ASP A 47 -23.36 2.08 -17.93
CA ASP A 47 -22.30 2.69 -18.72
C ASP A 47 -20.97 1.91 -18.66
N VAL A 48 -20.82 0.99 -17.71
CA VAL A 48 -19.52 0.32 -17.43
C VAL A 48 -18.93 -0.34 -18.67
N VAL A 49 -19.72 -1.07 -19.44
CA VAL A 49 -19.25 -1.78 -20.64
C VAL A 49 -18.81 -0.78 -21.71
N ALA A 50 -19.60 0.27 -21.96
CA ALA A 50 -19.26 1.29 -22.95
C ALA A 50 -17.97 2.05 -22.58
N VAL A 51 -17.81 2.40 -21.31
CA VAL A 51 -16.59 3.06 -20.81
C VAL A 51 -15.38 2.11 -20.92
N TYR A 52 -15.52 0.85 -20.51
CA TYR A 52 -14.46 -0.15 -20.63
C TYR A 52 -14.01 -0.35 -22.07
N ASP A 53 -14.94 -0.56 -22.99
CA ASP A 53 -14.64 -0.77 -24.41
C ASP A 53 -13.94 0.47 -25.03
N ALA A 54 -14.38 1.66 -24.65
CA ALA A 54 -13.75 2.90 -25.11
C ALA A 54 -12.31 3.04 -24.56
N VAL A 55 -12.07 2.68 -23.30
CA VAL A 55 -10.72 2.66 -22.70
C VAL A 55 -9.83 1.66 -23.42
N MET A 56 -10.32 0.43 -23.65
CA MET A 56 -9.57 -0.62 -24.35
C MET A 56 -9.24 -0.23 -25.79
N ALA A 57 -10.21 0.34 -26.51
CA ALA A 57 -10.01 0.79 -27.89
C ALA A 57 -8.97 1.92 -27.97
N ALA A 58 -9.07 2.93 -27.11
CA ALA A 58 -8.12 4.04 -27.05
C ALA A 58 -6.72 3.56 -26.60
N GLY A 59 -6.67 2.62 -25.69
CA GLY A 59 -5.43 2.07 -25.14
C GLY A 59 -4.68 1.12 -26.07
N ALA A 60 -5.31 0.60 -27.12
CA ALA A 60 -4.70 -0.37 -28.05
C ALA A 60 -3.40 0.17 -28.70
N ALA A 61 -3.39 1.44 -29.11
CA ALA A 61 -2.22 2.09 -29.67
C ALA A 61 -1.09 2.31 -28.63
N HIS A 62 -1.39 2.21 -27.35
CA HIS A 62 -0.49 2.38 -26.22
C HIS A 62 -0.15 1.06 -25.52
N GLN A 63 -0.48 -0.08 -26.16
CA GLN A 63 -0.22 -1.42 -25.64
C GLN A 63 -0.89 -1.68 -24.27
N LEU A 64 -2.04 -1.06 -24.03
CA LEU A 64 -2.85 -1.28 -22.82
C LEU A 64 -3.14 -2.78 -22.66
N ARG A 65 -2.91 -3.29 -21.46
CA ARG A 65 -3.18 -4.69 -21.10
C ARG A 65 -3.90 -4.76 -19.76
N PRO A 66 -4.97 -5.54 -19.64
CA PRO A 66 -5.55 -5.83 -18.33
C PRO A 66 -4.57 -6.68 -17.50
N PHE A 67 -4.60 -6.49 -16.19
CA PHE A 67 -3.87 -7.32 -15.24
C PHE A 67 -4.76 -7.63 -14.02
N GLY A 68 -4.45 -8.69 -13.30
CA GLY A 68 -5.26 -9.18 -12.19
C GLY A 68 -4.84 -8.63 -10.83
N MET A 69 -5.62 -8.97 -9.80
CA MET A 69 -5.42 -8.52 -8.42
C MET A 69 -4.09 -8.99 -7.83
N LEU A 70 -3.58 -10.16 -8.20
CA LEU A 70 -2.27 -10.64 -7.72
C LEU A 70 -1.12 -9.75 -8.20
N ALA A 71 -1.17 -9.30 -9.45
CA ALA A 71 -0.19 -8.35 -9.97
C ALA A 71 -0.30 -6.98 -9.28
N LEU A 72 -1.54 -6.51 -9.02
CA LEU A 72 -1.77 -5.28 -8.27
C LEU A 72 -1.22 -5.38 -6.85
N ASP A 73 -1.40 -6.53 -6.19
CA ASP A 73 -0.92 -6.76 -4.83
C ASP A 73 0.62 -6.76 -4.76
N SER A 74 1.29 -7.42 -5.71
CA SER A 74 2.75 -7.31 -5.85
C SER A 74 3.20 -5.84 -6.00
N MET A 75 2.56 -5.09 -6.89
CA MET A 75 2.91 -3.68 -7.15
C MET A 75 2.68 -2.77 -5.93
N ARG A 76 1.58 -2.97 -5.17
CA ARG A 76 1.31 -2.16 -3.98
C ARG A 76 2.29 -2.45 -2.85
N LEU A 77 2.74 -3.71 -2.69
CA LEU A 77 3.75 -4.10 -1.71
C LEU A 77 5.07 -3.36 -1.95
N GLU A 78 5.54 -3.32 -3.20
CA GLU A 78 6.74 -2.59 -3.58
C GLU A 78 6.66 -1.08 -3.27
N LYS A 79 5.45 -0.52 -3.36
CA LYS A 79 5.17 0.90 -3.06
C LYS A 79 4.93 1.16 -1.57
N GLY A 80 4.88 0.13 -0.74
CA GLY A 80 4.58 0.27 0.68
C GLY A 80 3.12 0.62 0.97
N TYR A 81 2.21 0.38 0.01
CA TYR A 81 0.79 0.67 0.19
C TYR A 81 0.09 -0.44 0.97
N ARG A 82 -0.63 -0.01 2.00
CA ARG A 82 -1.34 -0.88 2.94
C ARG A 82 -2.69 -1.30 2.39
N SER A 83 -3.00 -2.57 2.49
CA SER A 83 -4.29 -3.13 2.06
C SER A 83 -5.34 -2.99 3.16
N TRP A 84 -6.54 -2.58 2.77
CA TRP A 84 -7.71 -2.56 3.67
C TRP A 84 -8.08 -3.99 4.10
N LYS A 85 -8.38 -4.18 5.38
CA LYS A 85 -8.70 -5.45 6.04
C LYS A 85 -7.53 -6.44 6.22
N ALA A 86 -6.40 -6.25 5.57
CA ALA A 86 -5.19 -7.03 5.84
C ALA A 86 -4.23 -6.24 6.73
N ASP A 87 -3.68 -5.15 6.21
CA ASP A 87 -2.71 -4.31 6.94
C ASP A 87 -3.41 -3.28 7.84
N LEU A 88 -4.60 -2.85 7.44
CA LEU A 88 -5.41 -1.85 8.13
C LEU A 88 -6.64 -2.52 8.73
N THR A 89 -6.58 -2.82 10.02
CA THR A 89 -7.66 -3.40 10.81
C THR A 89 -8.00 -2.49 12.00
N SER A 90 -9.02 -2.83 12.77
CA SER A 90 -9.35 -2.15 14.02
C SER A 90 -8.41 -2.50 15.18
N ASP A 91 -7.48 -3.43 14.99
CA ASP A 91 -6.54 -3.89 16.02
C ASP A 91 -5.36 -2.94 16.19
N TYR A 92 -5.15 -2.05 15.22
CA TYR A 92 -4.05 -1.09 15.18
C TYR A 92 -4.57 0.33 15.08
N THR A 93 -3.94 1.25 15.81
CA THR A 93 -4.24 2.67 15.71
C THR A 93 -3.72 3.26 14.40
N MET A 94 -4.15 4.49 14.06
CA MET A 94 -3.61 5.22 12.92
C MET A 94 -2.10 5.47 13.03
N LEU A 95 -1.59 5.63 14.26
CA LEU A 95 -0.17 5.84 14.50
C LEU A 95 0.62 4.54 14.35
N GLU A 96 0.14 3.45 14.95
CA GLU A 96 0.74 2.12 14.82
C GLU A 96 0.76 1.63 13.38
N SER A 97 -0.27 1.94 12.60
CA SER A 97 -0.35 1.60 11.18
C SER A 97 0.55 2.47 10.27
N GLY A 98 1.31 3.42 10.84
CA GLY A 98 2.15 4.33 10.08
C GLY A 98 1.38 5.35 9.23
N LEU A 99 0.11 5.60 9.55
CA LEU A 99 -0.77 6.54 8.87
C LEU A 99 -0.91 7.89 9.60
N GLY A 100 -0.05 8.16 10.58
CA GLY A 100 -0.10 9.37 11.39
C GLY A 100 -0.03 10.68 10.57
N ARG A 101 0.59 10.66 9.40
CA ARG A 101 0.61 11.81 8.46
C ARG A 101 -0.78 12.23 7.97
N TRP A 102 -1.76 11.33 8.01
CA TRP A 102 -3.15 11.59 7.61
C TRP A 102 -4.02 12.10 8.76
N VAL A 103 -3.48 12.12 10.00
CA VAL A 103 -4.18 12.64 11.18
C VAL A 103 -3.85 14.12 11.34
N ASN A 104 -4.85 14.97 11.08
CA ASN A 104 -4.69 16.42 11.29
C ASN A 104 -5.02 16.78 12.75
N PHE A 105 -3.99 16.84 13.58
CA PHE A 105 -4.13 17.24 15.00
C PHE A 105 -4.45 18.74 15.21
N ASN A 106 -4.31 19.57 14.17
CA ASN A 106 -4.68 20.99 14.22
C ASN A 106 -6.16 21.25 13.94
N LYS A 107 -6.92 20.22 13.56
CA LYS A 107 -8.37 20.30 13.46
C LYS A 107 -8.99 20.48 14.85
N ASP A 108 -10.08 21.23 14.96
CA ASP A 108 -10.70 21.59 16.24
C ASP A 108 -11.05 20.36 17.09
N ASP A 109 -11.85 19.45 16.57
CA ASP A 109 -12.16 18.17 17.22
C ASP A 109 -12.50 17.08 16.21
N PHE A 110 -12.30 15.82 16.62
CA PHE A 110 -12.74 14.63 15.91
C PHE A 110 -12.78 13.42 16.85
N VAL A 111 -13.56 12.42 16.52
CA VAL A 111 -13.68 11.19 17.32
C VAL A 111 -12.30 10.51 17.43
N GLY A 112 -11.84 10.27 18.67
CA GLY A 112 -10.55 9.66 18.97
C GLY A 112 -9.36 10.62 19.07
N ARG A 113 -9.55 11.94 18.90
CA ARG A 113 -8.46 12.93 18.97
C ARG A 113 -7.67 12.86 20.28
N ALA A 114 -8.36 12.82 21.41
CA ALA A 114 -7.69 12.78 22.73
C ALA A 114 -6.85 11.51 22.90
N ALA A 115 -7.37 10.35 22.49
CA ALA A 115 -6.65 9.08 22.55
C ALA A 115 -5.39 9.10 21.66
N LEU A 116 -5.51 9.55 20.41
CA LEU A 116 -4.38 9.66 19.50
C LEU A 116 -3.33 10.70 19.95
N GLN A 117 -3.76 11.79 20.60
CA GLN A 117 -2.83 12.75 21.19
C GLN A 117 -2.05 12.15 22.36
N ALA A 118 -2.73 11.40 23.24
CA ALA A 118 -2.08 10.71 24.35
C ALA A 118 -1.07 9.67 23.84
N GLU A 119 -1.47 8.87 22.86
CA GLU A 119 -0.58 7.89 22.21
C GLU A 119 0.63 8.58 21.56
N LYS A 120 0.43 9.69 20.83
CA LYS A 120 1.52 10.44 20.21
C LYS A 120 2.52 10.96 21.23
N GLN A 121 2.06 11.37 22.42
CA GLN A 121 2.91 11.86 23.51
C GLN A 121 3.68 10.73 24.21
N ALA A 122 3.01 9.61 24.44
CA ALA A 122 3.60 8.43 25.09
C ALA A 122 4.49 7.61 24.13
N GLY A 123 4.27 7.74 22.83
CA GLY A 123 4.78 6.84 21.79
C GLY A 123 3.89 5.62 21.63
N SER A 124 3.67 5.19 20.38
CA SER A 124 2.94 3.96 20.09
C SER A 124 3.68 2.73 20.60
N GLN A 125 2.94 1.72 21.02
CA GLN A 125 3.53 0.44 21.48
C GLN A 125 4.06 -0.39 20.31
N ARG A 126 3.37 -0.29 19.16
CA ARG A 126 3.69 -1.04 17.93
C ARG A 126 4.07 -0.08 16.80
N GLU A 127 4.72 -0.63 15.81
CA GLU A 127 5.16 0.10 14.62
C GLU A 127 4.97 -0.77 13.38
N PHE A 128 4.42 -0.18 12.34
CA PHE A 128 4.33 -0.80 11.03
C PHE A 128 5.68 -0.70 10.32
N VAL A 129 6.16 -1.82 9.80
CA VAL A 129 7.42 -1.92 9.06
C VAL A 129 7.22 -2.64 7.73
N THR A 130 8.03 -2.27 6.74
CA THR A 130 8.23 -3.06 5.53
C THR A 130 9.58 -3.75 5.63
N LEU A 131 9.61 -5.03 5.34
CA LEU A 131 10.79 -5.89 5.39
C LEU A 131 11.07 -6.45 3.99
N THR A 132 12.32 -6.66 3.67
CA THR A 132 12.75 -7.57 2.60
C THR A 132 13.40 -8.79 3.23
N LEU A 133 13.11 -9.98 2.71
CA LEU A 133 13.85 -11.18 3.07
C LEU A 133 15.21 -11.14 2.37
N ASP A 134 16.26 -11.56 3.07
CA ASP A 134 17.63 -11.51 2.55
C ASP A 134 17.82 -12.49 1.38
N ASP A 135 17.07 -13.60 1.38
CA ASP A 135 17.01 -14.53 0.26
C ASP A 135 15.74 -14.25 -0.57
N PRO A 136 15.87 -13.77 -1.81
CA PRO A 136 14.71 -13.47 -2.64
C PRO A 136 13.92 -14.71 -3.09
N ASP A 137 14.50 -15.90 -3.00
CA ASP A 137 13.83 -17.17 -3.31
C ASP A 137 12.97 -17.66 -2.14
N ASP A 138 13.09 -17.05 -0.97
CA ASP A 138 12.21 -17.28 0.16
C ASP A 138 10.88 -16.52 -0.04
N ASP A 139 9.89 -17.18 -0.62
CA ASP A 139 8.55 -16.61 -0.72
C ASP A 139 7.94 -16.41 0.66
N ALA A 140 7.75 -15.16 1.06
CA ALA A 140 6.97 -14.86 2.24
C ALA A 140 5.52 -15.34 2.04
N PRO A 141 4.86 -15.86 3.08
CA PRO A 141 3.48 -16.35 2.95
C PRO A 141 2.55 -15.25 2.48
N PHE A 142 1.79 -15.54 1.42
CA PHE A 142 0.84 -14.63 0.82
C PHE A 142 -0.51 -14.69 1.55
N GLY A 143 -0.94 -13.61 2.12
CA GLY A 143 -2.30 -13.08 2.22
C GLY A 143 -3.41 -13.87 2.87
N GLU A 144 -3.29 -15.12 3.29
CA GLU A 144 -4.36 -15.80 4.02
C GLU A 144 -4.07 -15.85 5.53
N ALA A 145 -5.10 -15.63 6.33
CA ALA A 145 -5.04 -15.57 7.80
C ALA A 145 -4.45 -16.83 8.48
N VAL A 146 -4.37 -17.93 7.76
CA VAL A 146 -3.82 -19.22 8.24
C VAL A 146 -2.28 -19.21 8.32
N TYR A 147 -1.64 -18.25 7.67
CA TYR A 147 -0.17 -18.21 7.52
C TYR A 147 0.44 -16.91 8.04
N LEU A 148 -0.11 -16.35 9.10
CA LEU A 148 0.52 -15.23 9.78
C LEU A 148 1.86 -15.69 10.35
N SER A 149 2.94 -15.30 9.69
CA SER A 149 4.28 -15.56 10.17
C SER A 149 4.63 -14.55 11.26
N ASN A 150 5.09 -15.02 12.39
CA ASN A 150 5.57 -14.15 13.44
C ASN A 150 6.88 -13.50 13.01
N VAL A 151 7.01 -12.22 13.26
CA VAL A 151 8.29 -11.52 13.14
C VAL A 151 9.08 -11.77 14.42
N SER A 152 10.29 -12.32 14.28
CA SER A 152 11.19 -12.55 15.40
C SER A 152 12.28 -11.48 15.41
N ILE A 153 12.50 -10.90 16.57
CA ILE A 153 13.54 -9.89 16.79
C ILE A 153 14.45 -10.43 17.88
N ASP A 154 15.76 -10.56 17.59
CA ASP A 154 16.74 -11.18 18.47
C ASP A 154 16.29 -12.55 19.01
N GLY A 155 15.55 -13.33 18.22
CA GLY A 155 15.06 -14.67 18.58
C GLY A 155 13.80 -14.68 19.47
N VAL A 156 13.18 -13.53 19.71
CA VAL A 156 11.93 -13.39 20.44
C VAL A 156 10.82 -12.95 19.47
N ASP A 157 9.66 -13.59 19.55
CA ASP A 157 8.50 -13.18 18.75
C ASP A 157 8.07 -11.78 19.20
N ALA A 158 8.16 -10.82 18.27
CA ALA A 158 7.91 -9.42 18.57
C ALA A 158 6.92 -8.75 17.62
N GLY A 159 6.27 -9.51 16.74
CA GLY A 159 5.32 -8.95 15.80
C GLY A 159 4.67 -9.97 14.90
N LEU A 160 3.89 -9.47 13.95
CA LEU A 160 3.06 -10.26 13.06
C LEU A 160 3.17 -9.73 11.63
N VAL A 161 3.40 -10.61 10.67
CA VAL A 161 3.30 -10.30 9.25
C VAL A 161 1.82 -10.13 8.88
N VAL A 162 1.48 -8.98 8.32
CA VAL A 162 0.11 -8.64 7.93
C VAL A 162 -0.13 -8.74 6.43
N SER A 163 0.91 -8.59 5.62
CA SER A 163 0.92 -8.84 4.18
C SER A 163 2.29 -9.27 3.73
N ALA A 164 2.36 -10.11 2.70
CA ALA A 164 3.62 -10.49 2.08
C ALA A 164 3.44 -10.90 0.61
N GLY A 165 4.54 -10.93 -0.12
CA GLY A 165 4.59 -11.37 -1.52
C GLY A 165 5.87 -10.97 -2.20
N TYR A 166 6.03 -11.42 -3.44
CA TYR A 166 7.20 -11.10 -4.24
C TYR A 166 7.01 -9.81 -5.04
N GLY A 167 7.95 -8.88 -4.91
CA GLY A 167 8.00 -7.63 -5.67
C GLY A 167 8.75 -7.84 -6.99
N HIS A 168 8.02 -8.05 -8.09
CA HIS A 168 8.61 -8.38 -9.38
C HIS A 168 9.44 -7.25 -10.00
N ARG A 169 9.11 -5.99 -9.74
CA ARG A 169 9.88 -4.82 -10.25
C ARG A 169 11.18 -4.62 -9.48
N VAL A 170 11.16 -4.92 -8.19
CA VAL A 170 12.32 -4.73 -7.30
C VAL A 170 13.13 -6.01 -7.09
N GLY A 171 12.61 -7.16 -7.51
CA GLY A 171 13.29 -8.45 -7.42
C GLY A 171 13.51 -8.91 -5.98
N ALA A 172 12.57 -8.68 -5.08
CA ALA A 172 12.71 -8.99 -3.66
C ALA A 172 11.45 -9.62 -3.08
N SER A 173 11.60 -10.54 -2.15
CA SER A 173 10.52 -11.00 -1.29
C SER A 173 10.25 -9.94 -0.22
N ILE A 174 9.00 -9.50 -0.10
CA ILE A 174 8.57 -8.37 0.74
C ILE A 174 7.60 -8.89 1.80
N ALA A 175 7.77 -8.44 3.03
CA ALA A 175 6.80 -8.64 4.10
C ALA A 175 6.47 -7.30 4.77
N MET A 176 5.19 -7.04 4.98
CA MET A 176 4.71 -5.95 5.83
C MET A 176 4.32 -6.52 7.17
N ALA A 177 4.74 -5.89 8.24
CA ALA A 177 4.53 -6.38 9.59
C ALA A 177 4.20 -5.26 10.56
N VAL A 178 3.52 -5.61 11.65
CA VAL A 178 3.35 -4.76 12.83
C VAL A 178 4.14 -5.39 13.96
N VAL A 179 5.10 -4.66 14.51
CA VAL A 179 6.08 -5.15 15.48
C VAL A 179 6.09 -4.32 16.75
N ASP A 180 6.56 -4.88 17.84
CA ASP A 180 6.83 -4.13 19.08
C ASP A 180 7.92 -3.08 18.81
N ARG A 181 7.59 -1.82 19.06
CA ARG A 181 8.46 -0.70 18.75
C ARG A 181 9.72 -0.66 19.63
N GLN A 182 9.60 -1.06 20.90
CA GLN A 182 10.74 -1.04 21.81
C GLN A 182 11.72 -2.18 21.52
N ALA A 183 11.19 -3.34 21.15
CA ALA A 183 11.98 -4.46 20.70
C ALA A 183 12.70 -4.14 19.40
N LEU A 184 11.99 -3.54 18.42
CA LEU A 184 12.58 -3.12 17.14
C LEU A 184 13.75 -2.14 17.34
N ALA A 185 13.59 -1.15 18.22
CA ALA A 185 14.63 -0.14 18.48
C ALA A 185 15.92 -0.73 19.10
N LYS A 186 15.85 -1.93 19.68
CA LYS A 186 16.98 -2.63 20.29
C LYS A 186 17.45 -3.82 19.44
N ALA A 187 16.74 -4.15 18.38
CA ALA A 187 17.01 -5.32 17.56
C ALA A 187 18.39 -5.24 16.91
N LYS A 188 19.11 -6.34 16.93
CA LYS A 188 20.36 -6.54 16.17
C LYS A 188 20.09 -7.29 14.88
N ASP A 189 19.18 -8.26 14.95
CA ASP A 189 18.77 -9.09 13.83
C ASP A 189 17.24 -9.19 13.80
N ILE A 190 16.70 -9.28 12.60
CA ILE A 190 15.28 -9.46 12.35
C ILE A 190 15.10 -10.70 11.48
N SER A 191 14.12 -11.52 11.82
CA SER A 191 13.74 -12.66 10.99
C SER A 191 12.23 -12.81 10.91
N VAL A 192 11.78 -13.41 9.83
CA VAL A 192 10.39 -13.76 9.56
C VAL A 192 10.27 -15.27 9.56
N LEU A 193 9.25 -15.81 10.21
CA LEU A 193 8.96 -17.24 10.16
C LEU A 193 8.28 -17.57 8.82
N VAL A 194 8.98 -18.27 7.95
CA VAL A 194 8.48 -18.71 6.65
C VAL A 194 8.45 -20.24 6.63
N LEU A 195 7.26 -20.84 6.51
CA LEU A 195 7.06 -22.29 6.47
C LEU A 195 7.83 -23.04 7.59
N GLY A 196 7.77 -22.53 8.81
CA GLY A 196 8.42 -23.12 9.98
C GLY A 196 9.94 -22.88 10.09
N ARG A 197 10.51 -22.06 9.20
CA ARG A 197 11.93 -21.67 9.25
C ARG A 197 12.07 -20.18 9.46
N GLN A 198 12.94 -19.77 10.34
CA GLN A 198 13.29 -18.37 10.49
C GLN A 198 14.16 -17.93 9.29
N ARG A 199 13.71 -16.88 8.62
CA ARG A 199 14.40 -16.26 7.49
C ARG A 199 14.82 -14.86 7.86
N ARG A 200 16.07 -14.54 7.65
CA ARG A 200 16.62 -13.22 7.94
C ARG A 200 15.93 -12.18 7.07
N ALA A 201 15.66 -11.01 7.65
CA ALA A 201 14.99 -9.91 6.97
C ALA A 201 15.61 -8.57 7.35
N THR A 202 15.48 -7.61 6.45
CA THR A 202 16.00 -6.25 6.59
C THR A 202 14.85 -5.25 6.55
N VAL A 203 14.85 -4.27 7.45
CA VAL A 203 13.86 -3.17 7.43
C VAL A 203 14.13 -2.25 6.25
N VAL A 204 13.09 -1.96 5.50
CA VAL A 204 13.11 -0.99 4.40
C VAL A 204 12.93 0.42 4.98
N GLU A 205 13.94 1.25 4.87
CA GLU A 205 13.87 2.64 5.28
C GLU A 205 12.79 3.38 4.47
N GLY A 206 11.93 4.14 5.14
CA GLY A 206 10.84 4.85 4.49
C GLY A 206 9.70 3.96 3.96
N HIS A 207 9.75 2.64 4.18
CA HIS A 207 8.73 1.66 3.80
C HIS A 207 8.48 1.48 2.30
N VAL A 208 9.23 2.13 1.41
CA VAL A 208 8.99 2.16 -0.04
C VAL A 208 10.22 1.64 -0.78
N LEU A 209 10.04 0.59 -1.56
CA LEU A 209 11.08 -0.02 -2.40
C LEU A 209 11.08 0.54 -3.82
N TYR A 210 9.89 0.80 -4.38
CA TYR A 210 9.72 1.29 -5.74
C TYR A 210 9.35 2.76 -5.78
N ASP A 211 10.10 3.57 -6.53
CA ASP A 211 9.85 5.00 -6.76
C ASP A 211 9.53 5.79 -5.46
N PRO A 212 10.44 5.80 -4.45
CA PRO A 212 10.18 6.42 -3.15
C PRO A 212 9.86 7.92 -3.26
N GLU A 213 10.35 8.59 -4.30
CA GLU A 213 10.15 10.02 -4.55
C GLU A 213 8.85 10.33 -5.33
N ASN A 214 8.07 9.31 -5.69
CA ASN A 214 6.82 9.43 -6.45
C ASN A 214 6.98 10.10 -7.82
N ALA A 215 8.13 9.94 -8.47
CA ALA A 215 8.38 10.49 -9.80
C ALA A 215 7.45 9.87 -10.85
N LYS A 216 7.21 8.55 -10.77
CA LYS A 216 6.29 7.82 -11.65
C LYS A 216 4.81 8.15 -11.46
N MET A 217 4.45 8.71 -10.33
CA MET A 217 3.07 9.15 -10.05
C MET A 217 2.76 10.54 -10.62
N LYS A 218 3.78 11.29 -11.02
CA LYS A 218 3.67 12.67 -11.51
C LYS A 218 3.74 12.78 -13.04
N VAL A 219 3.73 11.66 -13.73
CA VAL A 219 3.79 11.63 -15.22
C VAL A 219 2.43 11.96 -15.81
#